data_c4514ef3a544374b2ee890da07881775
#
_entry.id   c4514ef3a544374b2ee890da07881775
#
_cell.length_a   1.000
_cell.length_b   1.000
_cell.length_c   1.000
_cell.angle_alpha   90.00
_cell.angle_beta   90.00
_cell.angle_gamma   90.00
#
_symmetry.space_group_name_H-M   'P 1'
#
loop_
_entity.id
_entity.type
_entity.pdbx_description
1 polymer ?
#
loop_
_entity_poly.entity_id
_entity_poly.type
_entity_poly.pdbx_seq_one_letter_code
_entity_poly.pdbx_strand_id
1 'polypeptide(L)'
;MARESLPFGMFDVDYTDIEARRARRMESIYHVGQERIWDGRDVLAELIERHGKPKLADRERSALSQIFSVIMWGELAAWKISAQLTDVIVPLEGKLAASSQVHDEARHFYVMHAYLEALGHTPPALDYWSKRVLTMTLATKSLAKKLLGMQLTIETIALTIFQRVRELEVEPVLTELLPYYERDEARHVGLGIQLLPALVSEMSYAERVDFAVFHLDLYGSAVMSLKSLEPALTSIGVDPRSLLAIGFRKQSDIDAMFREEFPSWPLDPPEKRVFAGLCELLFPTEVVSRRERVLAAIDVMRRRRPGVLEIESEKRAARRADNLSRAAVNGAF
;
A
#
# COMPACT_ATOMS: atom_id res chain seq x y z
N MET A 1 21.63 -18.04 -30.19
CA MET A 1 21.60 -16.89 -29.27
C MET A 1 21.24 -15.66 -30.07
N ALA A 2 20.02 -15.17 -29.98
CA ALA A 2 19.66 -13.86 -30.53
C ALA A 2 20.54 -12.83 -29.83
N ARG A 3 21.28 -12.01 -30.55
CA ARG A 3 21.98 -10.86 -29.98
C ARG A 3 20.91 -9.95 -29.41
N GLU A 4 20.87 -9.80 -28.07
CA GLU A 4 20.09 -8.73 -27.45
C GLU A 4 20.60 -7.42 -28.03
N SER A 5 19.78 -6.77 -28.83
CA SER A 5 20.09 -5.42 -29.32
C SER A 5 19.95 -4.45 -28.14
N LEU A 6 20.93 -3.58 -27.96
CA LEU A 6 20.77 -2.48 -27.03
C LEU A 6 19.54 -1.66 -27.41
N PRO A 7 18.73 -1.20 -26.46
CA PRO A 7 17.46 -0.52 -26.74
C PRO A 7 17.69 0.95 -27.18
N PHE A 8 18.42 1.17 -28.25
CA PHE A 8 18.72 2.53 -28.74
C PHE A 8 17.48 3.28 -29.21
N GLY A 9 16.46 2.57 -29.71
CA GLY A 9 15.21 3.19 -30.16
C GLY A 9 14.39 3.85 -29.04
N MET A 10 14.71 3.59 -27.77
CA MET A 10 14.03 4.25 -26.65
C MET A 10 14.36 5.75 -26.53
N PHE A 11 15.40 6.24 -27.19
CA PHE A 11 15.77 7.65 -27.21
C PHE A 11 15.12 8.43 -28.38
N ASP A 12 14.54 7.74 -29.35
CA ASP A 12 13.98 8.29 -30.58
C ASP A 12 12.45 8.14 -30.61
N VAL A 13 11.79 8.44 -29.49
CA VAL A 13 10.34 8.27 -29.35
C VAL A 13 9.61 9.58 -29.61
N ASP A 14 8.77 9.62 -30.63
CA ASP A 14 7.80 10.70 -30.84
C ASP A 14 6.63 10.53 -29.86
N TYR A 15 6.62 11.33 -28.81
CA TYR A 15 5.55 11.33 -27.83
C TYR A 15 4.36 12.18 -28.26
N THR A 16 3.16 11.66 -28.09
CA THR A 16 1.96 12.51 -28.02
C THR A 16 2.06 13.47 -26.82
N ASP A 17 1.26 14.55 -26.81
CA ASP A 17 1.26 15.51 -25.70
C ASP A 17 0.99 14.87 -24.34
N ILE A 18 0.15 13.83 -24.29
CA ILE A 18 -0.17 13.10 -23.07
C ILE A 18 1.04 12.27 -22.61
N GLU A 19 1.66 11.55 -23.53
CA GLU A 19 2.86 10.75 -23.23
C GLU A 19 4.03 11.62 -22.79
N ALA A 20 4.25 12.76 -23.46
CA ALA A 20 5.29 13.72 -23.08
C ALA A 20 5.06 14.30 -21.68
N ARG A 21 3.81 14.57 -21.27
CA ARG A 21 3.51 15.00 -19.90
C ARG A 21 3.79 13.90 -18.89
N ARG A 22 3.42 12.67 -19.21
CA ARG A 22 3.64 11.48 -18.37
C ARG A 22 5.13 11.20 -18.23
N ALA A 23 5.90 11.27 -19.30
CA ALA A 23 7.36 11.14 -19.31
C ALA A 23 8.00 12.16 -18.35
N ARG A 24 7.66 13.45 -18.48
CA ARG A 24 8.18 14.49 -17.56
C ARG A 24 7.82 14.24 -16.10
N ARG A 25 6.64 13.69 -15.78
CA ARG A 25 6.27 13.36 -14.41
C ARG A 25 7.11 12.20 -13.88
N MET A 26 7.37 11.18 -14.68
CA MET A 26 8.24 10.05 -14.30
C MET A 26 9.69 10.48 -14.13
N GLU A 27 10.20 11.34 -15.03
CA GLU A 27 11.52 11.96 -14.90
C GLU A 27 11.63 12.78 -13.60
N SER A 28 10.61 13.56 -13.27
CA SER A 28 10.53 14.30 -12.00
C SER A 28 10.55 13.37 -10.79
N ILE A 29 9.90 12.20 -10.83
CA ILE A 29 9.95 11.19 -9.76
C ILE A 29 11.40 10.78 -9.50
N TYR A 30 12.17 10.50 -10.56
CA TYR A 30 13.59 10.16 -10.46
C TYR A 30 14.42 11.30 -9.83
N HIS A 31 14.33 12.51 -10.38
CA HIS A 31 15.13 13.64 -9.91
C HIS A 31 14.82 14.02 -8.45
N VAL A 32 13.55 14.07 -8.07
CA VAL A 32 13.15 14.30 -6.67
C VAL A 32 13.66 13.18 -5.77
N GLY A 33 13.71 11.94 -6.25
CA GLY A 33 14.33 10.83 -5.54
C GLY A 33 15.81 11.07 -5.27
N GLN A 34 16.57 11.54 -6.28
CA GLN A 34 18.00 11.86 -6.14
C GLN A 34 18.25 13.04 -5.19
N GLU A 35 17.46 14.10 -5.29
CA GLU A 35 17.58 15.29 -4.43
C GLU A 35 17.27 15.01 -2.95
N ARG A 36 16.48 13.99 -2.68
CA ARG A 36 16.00 13.65 -1.33
C ARG A 36 16.57 12.34 -0.79
N ILE A 37 17.69 11.89 -1.34
CA ILE A 37 18.41 10.73 -0.80
C ILE A 37 18.81 11.02 0.67
N TRP A 38 18.66 10.01 1.50
CA TRP A 38 19.06 10.03 2.90
C TRP A 38 19.87 8.79 3.24
N ASP A 39 20.86 8.92 4.14
CA ASP A 39 21.61 7.78 4.65
C ASP A 39 20.82 7.14 5.80
N GLY A 40 20.40 5.90 5.59
CA GLY A 40 19.55 5.20 6.55
C GLY A 40 20.28 4.86 7.87
N ARG A 41 21.61 4.66 7.82
CA ARG A 41 22.39 4.38 9.03
C ARG A 41 22.57 5.63 9.86
N ASP A 42 22.88 6.74 9.22
CA ASP A 42 23.12 8.00 9.90
C ASP A 42 21.83 8.51 10.53
N VAL A 43 20.70 8.49 9.78
CA VAL A 43 19.39 8.90 10.31
C VAL A 43 18.97 8.03 11.49
N LEU A 44 19.02 6.69 11.37
CA LEU A 44 18.63 5.81 12.47
C LEU A 44 19.54 5.96 13.68
N ALA A 45 20.86 6.10 13.48
CA ALA A 45 21.83 6.31 14.55
C ALA A 45 21.57 7.64 15.30
N GLU A 46 21.34 8.73 14.56
CA GLU A 46 21.00 10.04 15.13
C GLU A 46 19.70 10.00 15.95
N LEU A 47 18.65 9.33 15.44
CA LEU A 47 17.39 9.19 16.15
C LEU A 47 17.57 8.36 17.44
N ILE A 48 18.34 7.28 17.40
CA ILE A 48 18.63 6.47 18.59
C ILE A 48 19.50 7.25 19.59
N GLU A 49 20.45 8.06 19.13
CA GLU A 49 21.24 8.92 20.00
C GLU A 49 20.35 9.96 20.71
N ARG A 50 19.41 10.56 19.99
CA ARG A 50 18.50 11.60 20.50
C ARG A 50 17.47 11.06 21.49
N HIS A 51 16.84 9.93 21.19
CA HIS A 51 15.71 9.40 21.95
C HIS A 51 16.09 8.22 22.86
N GLY A 52 17.28 7.64 22.67
CA GLY A 52 17.66 6.35 23.21
C GLY A 52 17.11 5.18 22.40
N LYS A 53 17.49 3.95 22.78
CA LYS A 53 16.92 2.75 22.15
C LYS A 53 15.41 2.68 22.44
N PRO A 54 14.62 2.18 21.48
CA PRO A 54 13.17 2.01 21.68
C PRO A 54 12.82 1.29 22.99
N LYS A 55 11.97 1.92 23.80
CA LYS A 55 11.53 1.38 25.10
C LYS A 55 10.01 1.38 25.14
N LEU A 56 9.43 0.19 25.07
CA LEU A 56 7.99 -0.03 25.08
C LEU A 56 7.63 -1.14 26.06
N ALA A 57 6.39 -1.13 26.55
CA ALA A 57 5.83 -2.28 27.24
C ALA A 57 5.83 -3.51 26.32
N ASP A 58 5.92 -4.71 26.90
CA ASP A 58 6.05 -5.95 26.13
C ASP A 58 4.94 -6.14 25.08
N ARG A 59 3.72 -5.73 25.40
CA ARG A 59 2.56 -5.82 24.52
C ARG A 59 2.73 -4.90 23.29
N GLU A 60 3.10 -3.64 23.50
CA GLU A 60 3.30 -2.66 22.42
C GLU A 60 4.51 -3.01 21.56
N ARG A 61 5.61 -3.44 22.20
CA ARG A 61 6.81 -3.91 21.52
C ARG A 61 6.50 -5.10 20.60
N SER A 62 5.77 -6.10 21.11
CA SER A 62 5.35 -7.25 20.33
C SER A 62 4.44 -6.86 19.15
N ALA A 63 3.53 -5.91 19.36
CA ALA A 63 2.63 -5.41 18.34
C ALA A 63 3.37 -4.66 17.23
N LEU A 64 4.23 -3.71 17.58
CA LEU A 64 5.05 -2.98 16.59
C LEU A 64 5.95 -3.96 15.83
N SER A 65 6.58 -4.92 16.53
CA SER A 65 7.39 -5.93 15.87
C SER A 65 6.62 -6.74 14.85
N GLN A 66 5.40 -7.15 15.16
CA GLN A 66 4.56 -7.91 14.23
C GLN A 66 4.17 -7.07 13.01
N ILE A 67 3.71 -5.83 13.21
CA ILE A 67 3.30 -4.92 12.15
C ILE A 67 4.48 -4.59 11.23
N PHE A 68 5.58 -4.13 11.82
CA PHE A 68 6.75 -3.68 11.06
C PHE A 68 7.59 -4.83 10.49
N SER A 69 7.44 -6.05 10.98
CA SER A 69 7.98 -7.23 10.29
C SER A 69 7.24 -7.51 8.98
N VAL A 70 5.91 -7.33 8.93
CA VAL A 70 5.17 -7.44 7.66
C VAL A 70 5.63 -6.35 6.68
N ILE A 71 5.80 -5.11 7.15
CA ILE A 71 6.36 -4.01 6.35
C ILE A 71 7.76 -4.39 5.84
N MET A 72 8.69 -4.76 6.70
CA MET A 72 10.06 -5.14 6.32
C MET A 72 10.09 -6.22 5.22
N TRP A 73 9.26 -7.25 5.31
CA TRP A 73 9.16 -8.25 4.25
C TRP A 73 8.50 -7.68 2.99
N GLY A 74 7.61 -6.68 3.14
CA GLY A 74 7.06 -5.88 2.06
C GLY A 74 8.17 -5.14 1.30
N GLU A 75 9.05 -4.42 2.01
CA GLU A 75 10.21 -3.70 1.43
C GLU A 75 11.13 -4.64 0.65
N LEU A 76 11.40 -5.84 1.17
CA LEU A 76 12.20 -6.85 0.44
C LEU A 76 11.50 -7.30 -0.86
N ALA A 77 10.19 -7.47 -0.84
CA ALA A 77 9.41 -7.80 -2.03
C ALA A 77 9.36 -6.61 -2.99
N ALA A 78 9.17 -5.39 -2.49
CA ALA A 78 9.17 -4.15 -3.25
C ALA A 78 10.51 -3.92 -3.95
N TRP A 79 11.63 -4.10 -3.25
CA TRP A 79 12.96 -4.06 -3.84
C TRP A 79 13.07 -4.99 -5.05
N LYS A 80 12.66 -6.26 -4.89
CA LYS A 80 12.73 -7.23 -5.97
C LYS A 80 11.78 -6.88 -7.14
N ILE A 81 10.57 -6.39 -6.85
CA ILE A 81 9.60 -6.00 -7.88
C ILE A 81 10.11 -4.78 -8.63
N SER A 82 10.62 -3.76 -7.94
CA SER A 82 11.16 -2.54 -8.56
C SER A 82 12.32 -2.85 -9.51
N ALA A 83 13.20 -3.80 -9.15
CA ALA A 83 14.23 -4.30 -10.05
C ALA A 83 13.64 -4.95 -11.32
N GLN A 84 12.54 -5.73 -11.18
CA GLN A 84 11.83 -6.29 -12.33
C GLN A 84 11.14 -5.21 -13.18
N LEU A 85 10.60 -4.16 -12.55
CA LEU A 85 10.00 -3.02 -13.26
C LEU A 85 11.03 -2.28 -14.10
N THR A 86 12.24 -2.07 -13.59
CA THR A 86 13.34 -1.44 -14.32
C THR A 86 13.67 -2.17 -15.63
N ASP A 87 13.54 -3.51 -15.63
CA ASP A 87 13.77 -4.33 -16.84
C ASP A 87 12.62 -4.19 -17.85
N VAL A 88 11.36 -4.30 -17.39
CA VAL A 88 10.20 -4.46 -18.28
C VAL A 88 9.51 -3.15 -18.70
N ILE A 89 9.66 -2.05 -17.97
CA ILE A 89 9.11 -0.76 -18.35
C ILE A 89 9.77 -0.27 -19.64
N VAL A 90 8.99 0.15 -20.62
CA VAL A 90 9.52 0.60 -21.92
C VAL A 90 10.02 2.04 -21.90
N PRO A 91 9.25 3.06 -21.41
CA PRO A 91 9.72 4.44 -21.37
C PRO A 91 10.96 4.60 -20.49
N LEU A 92 11.98 5.32 -21.01
CA LEU A 92 13.23 5.56 -20.30
C LEU A 92 13.01 6.24 -18.96
N GLU A 93 12.13 7.23 -18.90
CA GLU A 93 11.77 7.99 -17.72
C GLU A 93 11.13 7.09 -16.66
N GLY A 94 10.34 6.12 -17.09
CA GLY A 94 9.77 5.09 -16.22
C GLY A 94 10.83 4.14 -15.66
N LYS A 95 11.84 3.78 -16.46
CA LYS A 95 13.01 2.99 -15.98
C LYS A 95 13.83 3.77 -14.96
N LEU A 96 14.06 5.06 -15.19
CA LEU A 96 14.76 5.93 -14.24
C LEU A 96 14.00 6.00 -12.90
N ALA A 97 12.69 6.23 -12.94
CA ALA A 97 11.84 6.27 -11.74
C ALA A 97 11.88 4.91 -11.00
N ALA A 98 11.75 3.79 -11.71
CA ALA A 98 11.85 2.45 -11.11
C ALA A 98 13.24 2.17 -10.52
N SER A 99 14.32 2.67 -11.14
CA SER A 99 15.69 2.54 -10.62
C SER A 99 15.88 3.32 -9.31
N SER A 100 15.29 4.50 -9.19
CA SER A 100 15.25 5.26 -7.93
C SER A 100 14.53 4.46 -6.85
N GLN A 101 13.38 3.86 -7.17
CA GLN A 101 12.65 3.01 -6.25
C GLN A 101 13.48 1.79 -5.79
N VAL A 102 14.22 1.11 -6.68
CA VAL A 102 15.11 -0.01 -6.28
C VAL A 102 16.08 0.42 -5.18
N HIS A 103 16.66 1.61 -5.30
CA HIS A 103 17.58 2.14 -4.29
C HIS A 103 16.86 2.45 -2.97
N ASP A 104 15.69 3.06 -3.04
CA ASP A 104 14.89 3.40 -1.86
C ASP A 104 14.47 2.14 -1.09
N GLU A 105 13.95 1.11 -1.77
CA GLU A 105 13.48 -0.14 -1.16
C GLU A 105 14.62 -0.94 -0.49
N ALA A 106 15.81 -0.93 -1.09
CA ALA A 106 16.99 -1.55 -0.47
C ALA A 106 17.34 -0.86 0.85
N ARG A 107 17.25 0.47 0.92
CA ARG A 107 17.43 1.28 2.12
C ARG A 107 16.33 1.05 3.14
N HIS A 108 15.07 1.06 2.71
CA HIS A 108 13.91 0.81 3.54
C HIS A 108 13.99 -0.53 4.25
N PHE A 109 14.26 -1.61 3.51
CA PHE A 109 14.46 -2.95 4.08
C PHE A 109 15.56 -2.97 5.15
N TYR A 110 16.72 -2.43 4.83
CA TYR A 110 17.86 -2.41 5.74
C TYR A 110 17.57 -1.62 7.01
N VAL A 111 17.02 -0.42 6.89
CA VAL A 111 16.75 0.46 8.05
C VAL A 111 15.63 -0.13 8.92
N MET A 112 14.59 -0.69 8.32
CA MET A 112 13.53 -1.34 9.08
C MET A 112 14.03 -2.57 9.83
N HIS A 113 14.92 -3.36 9.22
CA HIS A 113 15.59 -4.48 9.90
C HIS A 113 16.38 -3.98 11.11
N ALA A 114 17.22 -2.95 10.93
CA ALA A 114 18.02 -2.38 12.01
C ALA A 114 17.18 -1.77 13.13
N TYR A 115 16.03 -1.13 12.79
CA TYR A 115 15.07 -0.64 13.78
C TYR A 115 14.47 -1.78 14.59
N LEU A 116 14.04 -2.88 13.96
CA LEU A 116 13.50 -4.05 14.65
C LEU A 116 14.53 -4.72 15.57
N GLU A 117 15.81 -4.76 15.17
CA GLU A 117 16.91 -5.21 16.04
C GLU A 117 17.06 -4.28 17.25
N ALA A 118 17.01 -2.95 17.06
CA ALA A 118 17.08 -1.98 18.15
C ALA A 118 15.90 -2.08 19.10
N LEU A 119 14.70 -2.44 18.59
CA LEU A 119 13.51 -2.75 19.37
C LEU A 119 13.66 -4.06 20.18
N GLY A 120 14.72 -4.83 19.93
CA GLY A 120 15.02 -6.08 20.64
C GLY A 120 14.19 -7.26 20.18
N HIS A 121 13.81 -7.28 18.91
CA HIS A 121 12.95 -8.32 18.35
C HIS A 121 13.51 -8.91 17.05
N THR A 122 13.38 -10.23 16.92
CA THR A 122 13.65 -10.93 15.65
C THR A 122 12.38 -10.95 14.82
N PRO A 123 12.39 -10.49 13.55
CA PRO A 123 11.21 -10.47 12.70
C PRO A 123 10.56 -11.85 12.59
N PRO A 124 9.27 -12.01 12.93
CA PRO A 124 8.58 -13.27 12.75
C PRO A 124 8.36 -13.60 11.27
N ALA A 125 8.09 -14.87 11.00
CA ALA A 125 7.65 -15.28 9.66
C ALA A 125 6.30 -14.62 9.34
N LEU A 126 6.10 -14.30 8.05
CA LEU A 126 4.84 -13.78 7.56
C LEU A 126 3.70 -14.77 7.78
N ASP A 127 2.54 -14.26 8.19
CA ASP A 127 1.29 -15.00 8.14
C ASP A 127 0.92 -15.36 6.69
N TYR A 128 -0.02 -16.30 6.55
CA TYR A 128 -0.42 -16.80 5.23
C TYR A 128 -0.89 -15.70 4.28
N TRP A 129 -1.70 -14.76 4.76
CA TRP A 129 -2.33 -13.74 3.92
C TRP A 129 -1.34 -12.65 3.49
N SER A 130 -0.51 -12.18 4.42
CA SER A 130 0.58 -11.25 4.11
C SER A 130 1.54 -11.87 3.10
N LYS A 131 1.95 -13.13 3.33
CA LYS A 131 2.78 -13.86 2.37
C LYS A 131 2.12 -14.00 1.00
N ARG A 132 0.78 -14.28 0.96
CA ARG A 132 0.03 -14.42 -0.29
C ARG A 132 0.05 -13.13 -1.10
N VAL A 133 -0.23 -11.96 -0.50
CA VAL A 133 -0.20 -10.65 -1.15
C VAL A 133 1.14 -10.42 -1.84
N LEU A 134 2.24 -10.63 -1.12
CA LEU A 134 3.58 -10.42 -1.65
C LEU A 134 3.92 -11.44 -2.76
N THR A 135 3.63 -12.72 -2.55
CA THR A 135 4.01 -13.77 -3.51
C THR A 135 3.22 -13.70 -4.81
N MET A 136 1.93 -13.34 -4.79
CA MET A 136 1.16 -13.20 -6.02
C MET A 136 1.62 -12.00 -6.85
N THR A 137 2.00 -10.90 -6.19
CA THR A 137 2.57 -9.71 -6.86
C THR A 137 3.95 -9.99 -7.44
N LEU A 138 4.80 -10.72 -6.71
CA LEU A 138 6.11 -11.16 -7.20
C LEU A 138 6.02 -12.11 -8.39
N ALA A 139 5.08 -13.06 -8.36
CA ALA A 139 4.98 -14.13 -9.34
C ALA A 139 4.36 -13.72 -10.67
N THR A 140 3.50 -12.70 -10.69
CA THR A 140 2.85 -12.27 -11.94
C THR A 140 3.88 -11.75 -12.94
N LYS A 141 3.69 -12.08 -14.23
CA LYS A 141 4.49 -11.54 -15.34
C LYS A 141 3.84 -10.29 -15.98
N SER A 142 2.60 -10.00 -15.66
CA SER A 142 1.89 -8.82 -16.16
C SER A 142 2.40 -7.56 -15.48
N LEU A 143 2.91 -6.61 -16.26
CA LEU A 143 3.35 -5.30 -15.79
C LEU A 143 2.21 -4.56 -15.05
N ALA A 144 1.02 -4.56 -15.63
CA ALA A 144 -0.14 -3.91 -15.03
C ALA A 144 -0.51 -4.51 -13.65
N LYS A 145 -0.48 -5.85 -13.52
CA LYS A 145 -0.73 -6.53 -12.23
C LYS A 145 0.38 -6.24 -11.21
N LYS A 146 1.65 -6.11 -11.65
CA LYS A 146 2.75 -5.71 -10.75
C LYS A 146 2.55 -4.28 -10.22
N LEU A 147 2.22 -3.34 -11.10
CA LEU A 147 1.97 -1.95 -10.73
C LEU A 147 0.74 -1.82 -9.80
N LEU A 148 -0.35 -2.53 -10.11
CA LEU A 148 -1.51 -2.58 -9.22
C LEU A 148 -1.15 -3.15 -7.85
N GLY A 149 -0.43 -4.26 -7.83
CA GLY A 149 -0.10 -4.99 -6.61
C GLY A 149 0.90 -4.24 -5.73
N MET A 150 1.99 -3.77 -6.31
CA MET A 150 3.03 -3.07 -5.55
C MET A 150 2.67 -1.60 -5.37
N GLN A 151 2.75 -0.78 -6.41
CA GLN A 151 2.66 0.67 -6.27
C GLN A 151 1.29 1.15 -5.78
N LEU A 152 0.19 0.56 -6.23
CA LEU A 152 -1.13 1.06 -5.87
C LEU A 152 -1.78 0.35 -4.67
N THR A 153 -1.35 -0.87 -4.34
CA THR A 153 -1.92 -1.60 -3.20
C THR A 153 -0.97 -1.65 -2.02
N ILE A 154 0.20 -2.28 -2.17
CA ILE A 154 1.12 -2.53 -1.05
C ILE A 154 1.69 -1.21 -0.52
N GLU A 155 2.23 -0.33 -1.40
CA GLU A 155 2.78 0.98 -1.02
C GLU A 155 1.70 1.88 -0.40
N THR A 156 0.47 1.85 -0.94
CA THR A 156 -0.64 2.63 -0.36
C THR A 156 -1.02 2.14 1.04
N ILE A 157 -0.98 0.83 1.28
CA ILE A 157 -1.22 0.24 2.61
C ILE A 157 -0.08 0.63 3.56
N ALA A 158 1.18 0.47 3.15
CA ALA A 158 2.35 0.85 3.92
C ALA A 158 2.28 2.33 4.32
N LEU A 159 2.10 3.22 3.34
CA LEU A 159 1.95 4.66 3.55
C LEU A 159 0.80 5.01 4.52
N THR A 160 -0.31 4.26 4.46
CA THR A 160 -1.44 4.47 5.38
C THR A 160 -1.12 4.03 6.81
N ILE A 161 -0.41 2.91 6.97
CA ILE A 161 0.06 2.44 8.28
C ILE A 161 1.09 3.41 8.86
N PHE A 162 2.07 3.85 8.06
CA PHE A 162 3.09 4.81 8.49
C PHE A 162 2.48 6.10 9.03
N GLN A 163 1.60 6.72 8.25
CA GLN A 163 0.90 7.95 8.65
C GLN A 163 0.13 7.75 9.95
N ARG A 164 -0.57 6.62 10.09
CA ARG A 164 -1.38 6.38 11.28
C ARG A 164 -0.56 6.09 12.52
N VAL A 165 0.52 5.30 12.41
CA VAL A 165 1.43 5.02 13.54
C VAL A 165 2.18 6.28 13.95
N ARG A 166 2.62 7.09 13.01
CA ARG A 166 3.26 8.39 13.28
C ARG A 166 2.33 9.35 14.03
N GLU A 167 1.06 9.47 13.60
CA GLU A 167 0.06 10.33 14.26
C GLU A 167 -0.21 9.93 15.73
N LEU A 168 -0.03 8.67 16.06
CA LEU A 168 -0.22 8.16 17.43
C LEU A 168 1.02 8.31 18.31
N GLU A 169 2.16 8.70 17.74
CA GLU A 169 3.43 8.90 18.46
C GLU A 169 3.80 7.73 19.40
N VAL A 170 3.54 6.50 18.93
CA VAL A 170 3.68 5.28 19.77
C VAL A 170 5.11 5.09 20.27
N GLU A 171 6.11 5.42 19.45
CA GLU A 171 7.53 5.29 19.79
C GLU A 171 8.34 6.40 19.09
N PRO A 172 9.15 7.20 19.82
CA PRO A 172 9.75 8.43 19.29
C PRO A 172 10.68 8.20 18.08
N VAL A 173 11.55 7.17 18.11
CA VAL A 173 12.46 6.88 17.00
C VAL A 173 11.66 6.56 15.74
N LEU A 174 10.64 5.71 15.86
CA LEU A 174 9.78 5.35 14.74
C LEU A 174 8.99 6.56 14.23
N THR A 175 8.44 7.38 15.12
CA THR A 175 7.68 8.59 14.77
C THR A 175 8.48 9.55 13.89
N GLU A 176 9.76 9.76 14.19
CA GLU A 176 10.63 10.63 13.41
C GLU A 176 11.27 9.93 12.18
N LEU A 177 11.33 8.59 12.17
CA LEU A 177 11.83 7.81 11.04
C LEU A 177 10.80 7.69 9.91
N LEU A 178 9.52 7.49 10.24
CA LEU A 178 8.45 7.24 9.25
C LEU A 178 8.27 8.35 8.19
N PRO A 179 8.48 9.66 8.46
CA PRO A 179 8.41 10.69 7.43
C PRO A 179 9.37 10.49 6.24
N TYR A 180 10.52 9.83 6.46
CA TYR A 180 11.45 9.49 5.39
C TYR A 180 10.84 8.45 4.45
N TYR A 181 10.24 7.39 5.01
CA TYR A 181 9.51 6.37 4.26
C TYR A 181 8.30 6.97 3.54
N GLU A 182 7.43 7.70 4.26
CA GLU A 182 6.20 8.29 3.69
C GLU A 182 6.48 9.12 2.43
N ARG A 183 7.56 9.88 2.44
CA ARG A 183 7.98 10.71 1.31
C ARG A 183 8.42 9.86 0.11
N ASP A 184 9.13 8.78 0.38
CA ASP A 184 9.66 7.90 -0.65
C ASP A 184 8.50 7.05 -1.25
N GLU A 185 7.63 6.46 -0.41
CA GLU A 185 6.45 5.71 -0.84
C GLU A 185 5.47 6.53 -1.68
N ALA A 186 5.31 7.82 -1.39
CA ALA A 186 4.47 8.69 -2.20
C ALA A 186 4.98 8.80 -3.67
N ARG A 187 6.30 8.72 -3.90
CA ARG A 187 6.88 8.69 -5.25
C ARG A 187 6.63 7.33 -5.94
N HIS A 188 6.72 6.24 -5.18
CA HIS A 188 6.49 4.88 -5.69
C HIS A 188 5.03 4.72 -6.16
N VAL A 189 4.07 5.18 -5.37
CA VAL A 189 2.65 5.27 -5.78
C VAL A 189 2.50 6.12 -7.03
N GLY A 190 3.23 7.26 -7.11
CA GLY A 190 3.25 8.14 -8.27
C GLY A 190 3.64 7.44 -9.57
N LEU A 191 4.61 6.53 -9.55
CA LEU A 191 5.01 5.73 -10.72
C LEU A 191 3.86 4.85 -11.21
N GLY A 192 3.15 4.17 -10.29
CA GLY A 192 1.97 3.37 -10.61
C GLY A 192 0.87 4.18 -11.27
N ILE A 193 0.59 5.37 -10.75
CA ILE A 193 -0.41 6.30 -11.30
C ILE A 193 -0.06 6.72 -12.73
N GLN A 194 1.22 6.94 -13.04
CA GLN A 194 1.62 7.36 -14.39
C GLN A 194 1.55 6.22 -15.42
N LEU A 195 1.80 4.97 -15.03
CA LEU A 195 1.94 3.86 -15.98
C LEU A 195 0.67 3.01 -16.13
N LEU A 196 -0.03 2.72 -15.03
CA LEU A 196 -1.11 1.74 -15.04
C LEU A 196 -2.28 2.08 -15.99
N PRO A 197 -2.77 3.34 -16.09
CA PRO A 197 -3.92 3.65 -16.93
C PRO A 197 -3.71 3.33 -18.39
N ALA A 198 -2.52 3.65 -18.94
CA ALA A 198 -2.19 3.34 -20.34
C ALA A 198 -2.23 1.83 -20.60
N LEU A 199 -1.60 1.04 -19.72
CA LEU A 199 -1.57 -0.41 -19.83
C LEU A 199 -2.97 -1.03 -19.80
N VAL A 200 -3.84 -0.54 -18.91
CA VAL A 200 -5.22 -1.05 -18.80
C VAL A 200 -6.06 -0.62 -20.00
N SER A 201 -5.83 0.58 -20.58
CA SER A 201 -6.57 1.04 -21.76
C SER A 201 -6.31 0.16 -22.99
N GLU A 202 -5.13 -0.41 -23.12
CA GLU A 202 -4.71 -1.29 -24.22
C GLU A 202 -5.16 -2.75 -24.06
N MET A 203 -5.63 -3.14 -22.87
CA MET A 203 -6.06 -4.53 -22.60
C MET A 203 -7.26 -4.94 -23.44
N SER A 204 -7.19 -6.15 -23.97
CA SER A 204 -8.34 -6.87 -24.50
C SER A 204 -9.36 -7.17 -23.39
N TYR A 205 -10.58 -7.56 -23.77
CA TYR A 205 -11.63 -7.93 -22.81
C TYR A 205 -11.18 -9.08 -21.88
N ALA A 206 -10.53 -10.10 -22.41
CA ALA A 206 -10.04 -11.24 -21.64
C ALA A 206 -8.97 -10.83 -20.60
N GLU A 207 -8.05 -9.94 -20.98
CA GLU A 207 -7.03 -9.39 -20.08
C GLU A 207 -7.64 -8.52 -18.99
N ARG A 208 -8.66 -7.72 -19.31
CA ARG A 208 -9.41 -6.93 -18.30
C ARG A 208 -10.11 -7.82 -17.28
N VAL A 209 -10.72 -8.93 -17.70
CA VAL A 209 -11.34 -9.91 -16.79
C VAL A 209 -10.26 -10.55 -15.90
N ASP A 210 -9.15 -10.99 -16.47
CA ASP A 210 -8.03 -11.57 -15.72
C ASP A 210 -7.40 -10.57 -14.74
N PHE A 211 -7.29 -9.30 -15.14
CA PHE A 211 -6.84 -8.21 -14.28
C PHE A 211 -7.81 -7.96 -13.11
N ALA A 212 -9.13 -7.92 -13.38
CA ALA A 212 -10.14 -7.73 -12.34
C ALA A 212 -10.19 -8.90 -11.34
N VAL A 213 -10.04 -10.15 -11.81
CA VAL A 213 -9.93 -11.33 -10.93
C VAL A 213 -8.69 -11.24 -10.03
N PHE A 214 -7.54 -10.86 -10.60
CA PHE A 214 -6.33 -10.63 -9.83
C PHE A 214 -6.52 -9.53 -8.78
N HIS A 215 -7.17 -8.43 -9.14
CA HIS A 215 -7.46 -7.30 -8.26
C HIS A 215 -8.35 -7.73 -7.07
N LEU A 216 -9.42 -8.50 -7.33
CA LEU A 216 -10.27 -9.06 -6.28
C LEU A 216 -9.51 -9.99 -5.33
N ASP A 217 -8.68 -10.88 -5.85
CA ASP A 217 -7.88 -11.80 -5.04
C ASP A 217 -6.83 -11.06 -4.20
N LEU A 218 -6.16 -10.08 -4.79
CA LEU A 218 -5.17 -9.24 -4.13
C LEU A 218 -5.80 -8.47 -2.95
N TYR A 219 -6.89 -7.76 -3.20
CA TYR A 219 -7.55 -6.96 -2.17
C TYR A 219 -8.21 -7.82 -1.10
N GLY A 220 -8.81 -8.95 -1.48
CA GLY A 220 -9.34 -9.92 -0.54
C GLY A 220 -8.23 -10.43 0.39
N SER A 221 -7.08 -10.78 -0.17
CA SER A 221 -5.91 -11.23 0.59
C SER A 221 -5.35 -10.12 1.49
N ALA A 222 -5.31 -8.86 1.02
CA ALA A 222 -4.86 -7.70 1.80
C ALA A 222 -5.79 -7.41 3.00
N VAL A 223 -7.11 -7.51 2.82
CA VAL A 223 -8.07 -7.37 3.93
C VAL A 223 -7.91 -8.50 4.95
N MET A 224 -7.67 -9.72 4.50
CA MET A 224 -7.41 -10.86 5.38
C MET A 224 -6.06 -10.73 6.12
N SER A 225 -5.02 -10.18 5.47
CA SER A 225 -3.76 -9.82 6.12
C SER A 225 -3.99 -8.80 7.23
N LEU A 226 -4.75 -7.73 6.94
CA LEU A 226 -5.11 -6.74 7.94
C LEU A 226 -5.94 -7.35 9.10
N LYS A 227 -6.79 -8.35 8.81
CA LYS A 227 -7.52 -9.10 9.84
C LYS A 227 -6.58 -9.91 10.73
N SER A 228 -5.52 -10.50 10.17
CA SER A 228 -4.48 -11.19 10.94
C SER A 228 -3.71 -10.24 11.87
N LEU A 229 -3.53 -8.98 11.45
CA LEU A 229 -2.84 -7.94 12.21
C LEU A 229 -3.75 -7.19 13.21
N GLU A 230 -5.08 -7.41 13.18
CA GLU A 230 -6.03 -6.68 14.03
C GLU A 230 -5.66 -6.67 15.52
N PRO A 231 -5.22 -7.78 16.16
CA PRO A 231 -4.82 -7.75 17.57
C PRO A 231 -3.62 -6.84 17.83
N ALA A 232 -2.62 -6.87 16.95
CA ALA A 232 -1.43 -6.03 17.05
C ALA A 232 -1.79 -4.55 16.84
N LEU A 233 -2.52 -4.22 15.78
CA LEU A 233 -2.97 -2.87 15.47
C LEU A 233 -3.80 -2.28 16.61
N THR A 234 -4.76 -3.04 17.12
CA THR A 234 -5.62 -2.60 18.23
C THR A 234 -4.82 -2.35 19.51
N SER A 235 -3.76 -3.14 19.78
CA SER A 235 -2.93 -2.96 20.98
C SER A 235 -2.11 -1.68 20.98
N ILE A 236 -1.87 -1.08 19.81
CA ILE A 236 -1.23 0.24 19.67
C ILE A 236 -2.23 1.37 19.37
N GLY A 237 -3.54 1.12 19.50
CA GLY A 237 -4.58 2.12 19.31
C GLY A 237 -5.01 2.33 17.85
N VAL A 238 -4.61 1.47 16.90
CA VAL A 238 -5.02 1.53 15.50
C VAL A 238 -6.24 0.63 15.26
N ASP A 239 -7.37 1.21 14.84
CA ASP A 239 -8.50 0.42 14.36
C ASP A 239 -8.29 0.06 12.87
N PRO A 240 -8.24 -1.25 12.51
CA PRO A 240 -8.09 -1.69 11.13
C PRO A 240 -9.17 -1.15 10.18
N ARG A 241 -10.38 -0.92 10.68
CA ARG A 241 -11.46 -0.33 9.88
C ARG A 241 -11.14 1.09 9.44
N SER A 242 -10.44 1.87 10.27
CA SER A 242 -10.01 3.22 9.92
C SER A 242 -8.96 3.21 8.80
N LEU A 243 -8.03 2.25 8.82
CA LEU A 243 -7.05 2.05 7.74
C LEU A 243 -7.74 1.72 6.41
N LEU A 244 -8.74 0.85 6.43
CA LEU A 244 -9.54 0.52 5.24
C LEU A 244 -10.30 1.72 4.69
N ALA A 245 -10.87 2.56 5.56
CA ALA A 245 -11.57 3.78 5.13
C ALA A 245 -10.64 4.78 4.45
N ILE A 246 -9.43 4.96 4.99
CA ILE A 246 -8.38 5.80 4.37
C ILE A 246 -7.94 5.20 3.04
N GLY A 247 -7.73 3.88 2.97
CA GLY A 247 -7.37 3.17 1.74
C GLY A 247 -8.43 3.35 0.64
N PHE A 248 -9.71 3.26 0.98
CA PHE A 248 -10.81 3.52 0.05
C PHE A 248 -10.78 4.95 -0.52
N ARG A 249 -10.53 5.96 0.33
CA ARG A 249 -10.43 7.35 -0.12
C ARG A 249 -9.25 7.52 -1.09
N LYS A 250 -8.05 7.06 -0.71
CA LYS A 250 -6.87 7.12 -1.59
C LYS A 250 -7.12 6.45 -2.93
N GLN A 251 -7.77 5.28 -2.93
CA GLN A 251 -8.14 4.60 -4.18
C GLN A 251 -9.11 5.41 -5.03
N SER A 252 -10.08 6.09 -4.42
CA SER A 252 -11.03 6.94 -5.14
C SER A 252 -10.37 8.18 -5.72
N ASP A 253 -9.38 8.75 -5.03
CA ASP A 253 -8.58 9.87 -5.55
C ASP A 253 -7.75 9.42 -6.77
N ILE A 254 -7.14 8.23 -6.72
CA ILE A 254 -6.42 7.63 -7.85
C ILE A 254 -7.37 7.39 -9.03
N ASP A 255 -8.55 6.83 -8.81
CA ASP A 255 -9.55 6.63 -9.87
C ASP A 255 -10.04 7.95 -10.48
N ALA A 256 -10.12 9.02 -9.69
CA ALA A 256 -10.45 10.35 -10.20
C ALA A 256 -9.35 10.87 -11.15
N MET A 257 -8.07 10.74 -10.74
CA MET A 257 -6.93 11.09 -11.58
C MET A 257 -6.90 10.27 -12.89
N PHE A 258 -7.20 8.97 -12.81
CA PHE A 258 -7.27 8.12 -13.99
C PHE A 258 -8.35 8.57 -14.97
N ARG A 259 -9.49 9.06 -14.50
CA ARG A 259 -10.58 9.55 -15.37
C ARG A 259 -10.27 10.87 -16.05
N GLU A 260 -9.43 11.71 -15.48
CA GLU A 260 -8.97 12.93 -16.15
C GLU A 260 -8.23 12.60 -17.45
N GLU A 261 -7.42 11.54 -17.47
CA GLU A 261 -6.68 11.09 -18.65
C GLU A 261 -7.46 10.07 -19.50
N PHE A 262 -8.28 9.24 -18.86
CA PHE A 262 -9.06 8.16 -19.47
C PHE A 262 -10.55 8.24 -19.09
N PRO A 263 -11.36 9.06 -19.78
CA PRO A 263 -12.79 9.26 -19.45
C PRO A 263 -13.63 7.97 -19.42
N SER A 264 -13.17 6.90 -20.08
CA SER A 264 -13.81 5.58 -20.05
C SER A 264 -13.49 4.75 -18.80
N TRP A 265 -12.62 5.24 -17.90
CA TRP A 265 -12.32 4.55 -16.64
C TRP A 265 -13.58 4.45 -15.78
N PRO A 266 -13.93 3.26 -15.26
CA PRO A 266 -15.19 3.07 -14.54
C PRO A 266 -15.22 3.86 -13.24
N LEU A 267 -16.35 4.53 -12.98
CA LEU A 267 -16.60 5.29 -11.74
C LEU A 267 -16.70 4.40 -10.50
N ASP A 268 -17.29 3.23 -10.66
CA ASP A 268 -17.64 2.32 -9.58
C ASP A 268 -17.52 0.88 -10.10
N PRO A 269 -16.28 0.39 -10.21
CA PRO A 269 -16.06 -0.96 -10.65
C PRO A 269 -16.65 -1.96 -9.65
N PRO A 270 -17.24 -3.08 -10.12
CA PRO A 270 -17.90 -4.08 -9.27
C PRO A 270 -17.06 -4.58 -8.10
N GLU A 271 -15.76 -4.66 -8.28
CA GLU A 271 -14.79 -5.09 -7.28
C GLU A 271 -14.78 -4.20 -6.04
N LYS A 272 -14.99 -2.88 -6.17
CA LYS A 272 -15.11 -1.98 -5.01
C LYS A 272 -16.25 -2.37 -4.07
N ARG A 273 -17.37 -2.80 -4.63
CA ARG A 273 -18.53 -3.22 -3.84
C ARG A 273 -18.29 -4.54 -3.12
N VAL A 274 -17.65 -5.49 -3.81
CA VAL A 274 -17.26 -6.77 -3.21
C VAL A 274 -16.30 -6.50 -2.04
N PHE A 275 -15.31 -5.64 -2.26
CA PHE A 275 -14.36 -5.25 -1.23
C PHE A 275 -15.03 -4.55 -0.03
N ALA A 276 -15.94 -3.60 -0.28
CA ALA A 276 -16.70 -2.93 0.78
C ALA A 276 -17.55 -3.92 1.59
N GLY A 277 -18.19 -4.90 0.93
CA GLY A 277 -18.91 -5.98 1.59
C GLY A 277 -18.00 -6.88 2.44
N LEU A 278 -16.82 -7.19 1.96
CA LEU A 278 -15.82 -7.97 2.71
C LEU A 278 -15.34 -7.21 3.96
N CYS A 279 -15.12 -5.91 3.84
CA CYS A 279 -14.75 -5.06 4.97
C CYS A 279 -15.85 -5.04 6.04
N GLU A 280 -17.12 -4.97 5.64
CA GLU A 280 -18.26 -5.03 6.57
C GLU A 280 -18.39 -6.38 7.28
N LEU A 281 -18.11 -7.46 6.56
CA LEU A 281 -18.14 -8.81 7.11
C LEU A 281 -17.04 -9.04 8.16
N LEU A 282 -15.82 -8.58 7.88
CA LEU A 282 -14.63 -8.85 8.71
C LEU A 282 -14.42 -7.84 9.83
N PHE A 283 -14.81 -6.58 9.60
CA PHE A 283 -14.66 -5.46 10.53
C PHE A 283 -16.01 -4.74 10.72
N PRO A 284 -17.00 -5.41 11.31
CA PRO A 284 -18.35 -4.84 11.47
C PRO A 284 -18.30 -3.58 12.31
N THR A 285 -19.20 -2.65 12.02
CA THR A 285 -19.32 -1.38 12.74
C THR A 285 -19.85 -1.59 14.17
N GLU A 286 -20.63 -2.64 14.39
CA GLU A 286 -21.23 -2.98 15.66
C GLU A 286 -20.97 -4.44 16.00
N VAL A 287 -21.02 -4.76 17.31
CA VAL A 287 -20.95 -6.15 17.76
C VAL A 287 -22.31 -6.81 17.46
N VAL A 288 -22.37 -7.48 16.32
CA VAL A 288 -23.58 -8.11 15.80
C VAL A 288 -23.35 -9.58 15.50
N SER A 289 -24.44 -10.35 15.41
CA SER A 289 -24.38 -11.76 15.08
C SER A 289 -23.76 -12.01 13.70
N ARG A 290 -23.25 -13.22 13.46
CA ARG A 290 -22.70 -13.62 12.14
C ARG A 290 -23.72 -13.41 11.01
N ARG A 291 -25.03 -13.68 11.27
CA ARG A 291 -26.10 -13.48 10.29
C ARG A 291 -26.26 -12.00 9.92
N GLU A 292 -26.25 -11.13 10.89
CA GLU A 292 -26.38 -9.68 10.66
C GLU A 292 -25.18 -9.13 9.88
N ARG A 293 -23.95 -9.59 10.16
CA ARG A 293 -22.74 -9.24 9.39
C ARG A 293 -22.90 -9.60 7.91
N VAL A 294 -23.37 -10.82 7.63
CA VAL A 294 -23.61 -11.28 6.25
C VAL A 294 -24.67 -10.43 5.57
N LEU A 295 -25.77 -10.12 6.24
CA LEU A 295 -26.83 -9.28 5.68
C LEU A 295 -26.33 -7.85 5.40
N ALA A 296 -25.55 -7.27 6.31
CA ALA A 296 -24.96 -5.95 6.13
C ALA A 296 -23.97 -5.94 4.94
N ALA A 297 -23.14 -6.97 4.81
CA ALA A 297 -22.21 -7.11 3.67
C ALA A 297 -22.97 -7.19 2.34
N ILE A 298 -24.04 -8.00 2.27
CA ILE A 298 -24.89 -8.10 1.08
C ILE A 298 -25.56 -6.76 0.75
N ASP A 299 -26.06 -6.05 1.77
CA ASP A 299 -26.69 -4.73 1.58
C ASP A 299 -25.70 -3.73 0.97
N VAL A 300 -24.48 -3.67 1.50
CA VAL A 300 -23.40 -2.81 0.95
C VAL A 300 -23.10 -3.17 -0.50
N MET A 301 -22.95 -4.45 -0.83
CA MET A 301 -22.65 -4.90 -2.20
C MET A 301 -23.77 -4.57 -3.20
N ARG A 302 -25.03 -4.48 -2.74
CA ARG A 302 -26.18 -4.14 -3.59
C ARG A 302 -26.38 -2.65 -3.85
N ARG A 303 -25.74 -1.78 -3.08
CA ARG A 303 -25.87 -0.32 -3.23
C ARG A 303 -25.25 0.13 -4.54
N ARG A 304 -26.02 0.92 -5.31
CA ARG A 304 -25.65 1.31 -6.69
C ARG A 304 -25.15 2.76 -6.84
N ARG A 305 -24.94 3.50 -5.74
CA ARG A 305 -24.57 4.93 -5.83
C ARG A 305 -23.07 5.11 -5.74
N PRO A 306 -22.39 5.61 -6.81
CA PRO A 306 -20.97 5.97 -6.78
C PRO A 306 -20.71 7.08 -5.75
N GLY A 307 -19.51 7.09 -5.13
CA GLY A 307 -19.10 8.12 -4.17
C GLY A 307 -19.72 8.03 -2.77
N VAL A 308 -20.68 7.13 -2.55
CA VAL A 308 -21.30 6.94 -1.22
C VAL A 308 -20.51 5.94 -0.39
N LEU A 309 -19.79 5.00 -1.03
CA LEU A 309 -19.07 3.95 -0.32
C LEU A 309 -17.92 4.50 0.52
N GLU A 310 -17.19 5.49 0.03
CA GLU A 310 -16.09 6.14 0.73
C GLU A 310 -16.58 6.89 1.97
N ILE A 311 -17.59 7.76 1.79
CA ILE A 311 -18.21 8.54 2.88
C ILE A 311 -18.84 7.60 3.91
N GLU A 312 -19.54 6.55 3.48
CA GLU A 312 -20.10 5.55 4.38
C GLU A 312 -19.01 4.75 5.09
N SER A 313 -17.91 4.40 4.42
CA SER A 313 -16.78 3.69 5.03
C SER A 313 -16.16 4.51 6.14
N GLU A 314 -15.93 5.81 5.94
CA GLU A 314 -15.43 6.73 6.96
C GLU A 314 -16.38 6.87 8.15
N LYS A 315 -17.67 7.07 7.89
CA LYS A 315 -18.70 7.13 8.95
C LYS A 315 -18.77 5.84 9.75
N ARG A 316 -18.62 4.68 9.11
CA ARG A 316 -18.63 3.38 9.77
C ARG A 316 -17.36 3.16 10.58
N ALA A 317 -16.20 3.57 10.08
CA ALA A 317 -14.94 3.53 10.83
C ALA A 317 -15.01 4.40 12.09
N ALA A 318 -15.51 5.62 11.98
CA ALA A 318 -15.70 6.52 13.12
C ALA A 318 -16.68 5.94 14.16
N ARG A 319 -17.82 5.37 13.75
CA ARG A 319 -18.76 4.69 14.65
C ARG A 319 -18.15 3.48 15.34
N ARG A 320 -17.34 2.68 14.61
CA ARG A 320 -16.65 1.54 15.22
C ARG A 320 -15.67 1.98 16.29
N ALA A 321 -14.86 3.00 16.02
CA ALA A 321 -13.91 3.54 16.98
C ALA A 321 -14.61 4.04 18.26
N ASP A 322 -15.74 4.75 18.13
CA ASP A 322 -16.57 5.22 19.25
C ASP A 322 -17.16 4.03 20.05
N ASN A 323 -17.67 3.02 19.37
CA ASN A 323 -18.21 1.82 20.02
C ASN A 323 -17.14 1.01 20.77
N LEU A 324 -15.93 0.87 20.21
CA LEU A 324 -14.81 0.20 20.88
C LEU A 324 -14.35 0.99 22.12
N SER A 325 -14.28 2.32 22.01
CA SER A 325 -13.95 3.19 23.14
C SER A 325 -14.97 3.06 24.29
N ARG A 326 -16.26 3.08 23.97
CA ARG A 326 -17.33 2.88 24.97
C ARG A 326 -17.30 1.48 25.62
N ALA A 327 -17.02 0.44 24.83
CA ALA A 327 -16.90 -0.92 25.34
C ALA A 327 -15.71 -1.06 26.31
N ALA A 328 -14.59 -0.43 26.00
CA ALA A 328 -13.41 -0.40 26.87
C ALA A 328 -13.69 0.31 28.20
N VAL A 329 -14.42 1.44 28.18
CA VAL A 329 -14.82 2.18 29.40
C VAL A 329 -15.79 1.36 30.27
N ASN A 330 -16.66 0.56 29.66
CA ASN A 330 -17.68 -0.23 30.38
C ASN A 330 -17.18 -1.61 30.82
N GLY A 331 -15.88 -1.93 30.67
CA GLY A 331 -15.30 -3.19 31.19
C GLY A 331 -15.79 -4.46 30.48
N ALA A 332 -16.20 -4.35 29.20
CA ALA A 332 -16.76 -5.44 28.39
C ALA A 332 -15.68 -6.22 27.59
N PHE A 333 -14.45 -6.35 28.15
CA PHE A 333 -13.36 -7.19 27.62
C PHE A 333 -12.77 -8.06 28.70
#